data_c38a5f7ff945da613ea8d9a230d87c97
#
_entry.id   c38a5f7ff945da613ea8d9a230d87c97
#
_cell.length_a   1.000
_cell.length_b   1.000
_cell.length_c   1.000
_cell.angle_alpha   90.00
_cell.angle_beta   90.00
_cell.angle_gamma   90.00
#
_symmetry.space_group_name_H-M   'P 1'
#
loop_
_entity.id
_entity.type
_entity.pdbx_description
1 polymer ?
#
loop_
_entity_poly.entity_id
_entity_poly.type
_entity_poly.pdbx_seq_one_letter_code
_entity_poly.pdbx_strand_id
1 'polypeptide(L)'
;MRLRQIALVAENFLPIRDTLFDLLGLDDGHIDPKIDQFGLQNVVMTLGDTFLEVVSPIQEGTTAGRLLEKRKGDGGYMVIVQVDDLEAEKQRLLKTEIRTVFSADTGRAAAIHLHPRDVPGAIASIDQMKPPEAWYWA
;
A
#
# COMPACT_ATOMS: atom_id res chain seq x y z
N MET A 1 -3.38 -4.66 16.01
CA MET A 1 -3.57 -4.49 14.54
C MET A 1 -4.41 -3.26 14.28
N ARG A 2 -4.02 -2.40 13.35
CA ARG A 2 -4.78 -1.20 12.93
C ARG A 2 -4.66 -0.98 11.43
N LEU A 3 -5.69 -0.42 10.81
CA LEU A 3 -5.62 0.04 9.44
C LEU A 3 -4.65 1.22 9.35
N ARG A 4 -3.68 1.15 8.45
CA ARG A 4 -2.68 2.22 8.29
C ARG A 4 -2.78 2.93 6.96
N GLN A 5 -3.04 2.19 5.89
CA GLN A 5 -3.03 2.79 4.57
C GLN A 5 -4.02 2.10 3.64
N ILE A 6 -4.67 2.88 2.81
CA ILE A 6 -5.39 2.44 1.63
C ILE A 6 -4.66 3.03 0.43
N ALA A 7 -4.27 2.20 -0.53
CA ALA A 7 -3.71 2.65 -1.79
C ALA A 7 -4.72 2.45 -2.92
N LEU A 8 -4.85 3.49 -3.73
CA LEU A 8 -5.55 3.48 -5.01
C LEU A 8 -4.53 3.36 -6.13
N VAL A 9 -4.93 2.82 -7.27
CA VAL A 9 -4.12 2.80 -8.49
C VAL A 9 -4.85 3.57 -9.59
N ALA A 10 -4.13 4.41 -10.29
CA ALA A 10 -4.63 5.21 -11.41
C ALA A 10 -3.65 5.20 -12.58
N GLU A 11 -4.14 5.33 -13.80
CA GLU A 11 -3.28 5.53 -14.97
C GLU A 11 -2.52 6.84 -14.87
N ASN A 12 -3.17 7.90 -14.37
CA ASN A 12 -2.56 9.17 -14.05
C ASN A 12 -3.02 9.63 -12.66
N PHE A 13 -2.09 9.69 -11.70
CA PHE A 13 -2.44 10.02 -10.33
C PHE A 13 -2.78 11.52 -10.12
N LEU A 14 -2.32 12.42 -10.99
CA LEU A 14 -2.49 13.86 -10.79
C LEU A 14 -3.97 14.30 -10.68
N PRO A 15 -4.87 13.94 -11.60
CA PRO A 15 -6.28 14.32 -11.48
C PRO A 15 -6.96 13.72 -10.23
N ILE A 16 -6.57 12.49 -9.86
CA ILE A 16 -7.12 11.82 -8.68
C ILE A 16 -6.60 12.50 -7.41
N ARG A 17 -5.31 12.82 -7.36
CA ARG A 17 -4.72 13.62 -6.27
C ARG A 17 -5.47 14.93 -6.07
N ASP A 18 -5.65 15.71 -7.13
CA ASP A 18 -6.28 17.03 -7.05
C ASP A 18 -7.73 16.90 -6.54
N THR A 19 -8.48 15.94 -7.06
CA THR A 19 -9.84 15.65 -6.57
C THR A 19 -9.87 15.27 -5.10
N LEU A 20 -8.91 14.45 -4.65
CA LEU A 20 -8.84 14.03 -3.25
C LEU A 20 -8.38 15.18 -2.34
N PHE A 21 -7.48 16.03 -2.80
CA PHE A 21 -7.08 17.22 -2.05
C PHE A 21 -8.27 18.16 -1.82
N ASP A 22 -9.03 18.44 -2.87
CA ASP A 22 -10.24 19.26 -2.76
C ASP A 22 -11.29 18.61 -1.84
N LEU A 23 -11.52 17.31 -1.99
CA LEU A 23 -12.51 16.58 -1.18
C LEU A 23 -12.14 16.55 0.31
N LEU A 24 -10.86 16.37 0.62
CA LEU A 24 -10.36 16.17 1.98
C LEU A 24 -9.86 17.45 2.63
N GLY A 25 -9.80 18.57 1.89
CA GLY A 25 -9.28 19.84 2.36
C GLY A 25 -7.78 19.78 2.65
N LEU A 26 -7.00 19.13 1.79
CA LEU A 26 -5.56 18.97 1.93
C LEU A 26 -4.83 19.96 0.99
N ASP A 27 -3.73 20.51 1.46
CA ASP A 27 -2.89 21.41 0.68
C ASP A 27 -1.67 20.72 0.08
N ASP A 28 -1.23 19.59 0.66
CA ASP A 28 -0.09 18.82 0.17
C ASP A 28 -0.21 17.32 0.44
N GLY A 29 0.76 16.57 -0.09
CA GLY A 29 0.95 15.14 0.16
C GLY A 29 2.40 14.76 -0.03
N HIS A 30 2.82 13.70 0.66
CA HIS A 30 4.18 13.17 0.56
C HIS A 30 4.35 12.37 -0.71
N ILE A 31 5.42 12.65 -1.47
CA ILE A 31 5.86 11.82 -2.60
C ILE A 31 7.02 10.97 -2.11
N ASP A 32 6.88 9.65 -2.14
CA ASP A 32 7.97 8.75 -1.78
C ASP A 32 8.97 8.65 -2.95
N PRO A 33 10.20 9.16 -2.78
CA PRO A 33 11.18 9.12 -3.85
C PRO A 33 11.72 7.71 -4.13
N LYS A 34 11.43 6.73 -3.29
CA LYS A 34 11.91 5.35 -3.45
C LYS A 34 10.95 4.45 -4.19
N ILE A 35 9.73 4.90 -4.46
CA ILE A 35 8.73 4.08 -5.14
C ILE A 35 9.06 3.89 -6.63
N ASP A 36 9.91 4.73 -7.20
CA ASP A 36 10.39 4.64 -8.57
C ASP A 36 11.15 3.33 -8.85
N GLN A 37 11.81 2.75 -7.84
CA GLN A 37 12.45 1.43 -7.95
C GLN A 37 11.46 0.31 -8.32
N PHE A 38 10.16 0.51 -8.06
CA PHE A 38 9.09 -0.41 -8.46
C PHE A 38 8.42 -0.02 -9.78
N GLY A 39 8.95 1.00 -10.47
CA GLY A 39 8.35 1.54 -11.68
C GLY A 39 7.06 2.31 -11.44
N LEU A 40 6.93 2.92 -10.27
CA LEU A 40 5.74 3.66 -9.83
C LEU A 40 6.10 5.09 -9.46
N GLN A 41 5.08 5.94 -9.43
CA GLN A 41 5.06 7.24 -8.77
C GLN A 41 3.83 7.30 -7.86
N ASN A 42 3.87 8.11 -6.83
CA ASN A 42 2.75 8.18 -5.87
C ASN A 42 2.57 9.56 -5.25
N VAL A 43 1.49 9.68 -4.52
CA VAL A 43 1.28 10.69 -3.49
C VAL A 43 0.61 10.03 -2.29
N VAL A 44 1.14 10.27 -1.10
CA VAL A 44 0.61 9.77 0.18
C VAL A 44 0.02 10.95 0.95
N MET A 45 -1.26 10.87 1.25
CA MET A 45 -2.03 11.86 2.00
C MET A 45 -2.20 11.39 3.44
N THR A 46 -1.86 12.23 4.40
CA THR A 46 -2.01 11.92 5.83
C THR A 46 -3.41 12.26 6.32
N LEU A 47 -4.10 11.31 6.88
CA LEU A 47 -5.44 11.43 7.46
C LEU A 47 -5.40 11.00 8.93
N GLY A 48 -4.98 11.91 9.82
CA GLY A 48 -4.73 11.58 11.21
C GLY A 48 -3.54 10.62 11.36
N ASP A 49 -3.80 9.39 11.81
CA ASP A 49 -2.80 8.32 11.91
C ASP A 49 -2.93 7.25 10.82
N THR A 50 -3.73 7.51 9.82
CA THR A 50 -3.89 6.66 8.62
C THR A 50 -3.48 7.44 7.36
N PHE A 51 -3.30 6.71 6.26
CA PHE A 51 -2.82 7.27 5.01
C PHE A 51 -3.71 6.82 3.85
N LEU A 52 -3.94 7.74 2.93
CA LEU A 52 -4.50 7.45 1.62
C LEU A 52 -3.43 7.69 0.58
N GLU A 53 -3.18 6.72 -0.26
CA GLU A 53 -2.17 6.80 -1.31
C GLU A 53 -2.83 6.68 -2.68
N VAL A 54 -2.28 7.37 -3.66
CA VAL A 54 -2.54 7.10 -5.08
C VAL A 54 -1.23 6.77 -5.75
N VAL A 55 -1.17 5.64 -6.43
CA VAL A 55 -0.01 5.21 -7.23
C VAL A 55 -0.35 5.19 -8.71
N SER A 56 0.64 5.48 -9.54
CA SER A 56 0.56 5.30 -11.00
C SER A 56 1.82 4.64 -11.52
N PRO A 57 1.71 3.74 -12.52
CA PRO A 57 2.89 3.18 -13.18
C PRO A 57 3.61 4.26 -14.00
N ILE A 58 4.95 4.26 -13.97
CA ILE A 58 5.80 5.11 -14.82
C ILE A 58 6.53 4.30 -15.89
N GLN A 59 6.31 2.98 -15.90
CA GLN A 59 6.85 2.07 -16.90
C GLN A 59 5.92 0.88 -17.12
N GLU A 60 6.09 0.20 -18.24
CA GLU A 60 5.34 -1.02 -18.55
C GLU A 60 5.74 -2.20 -17.65
N GLY A 61 4.86 -3.20 -17.54
CA GLY A 61 5.13 -4.46 -16.85
C GLY A 61 5.09 -4.40 -15.32
N THR A 62 4.69 -3.28 -14.72
CA THR A 62 4.51 -3.19 -13.27
C THR A 62 3.28 -3.97 -12.80
N THR A 63 3.25 -4.35 -11.52
CA THR A 63 2.06 -4.97 -10.92
C THR A 63 0.84 -4.04 -10.97
N ALA A 64 1.05 -2.76 -10.73
CA ALA A 64 0.01 -1.74 -10.83
C ALA A 64 -0.52 -1.61 -12.26
N GLY A 65 0.37 -1.56 -13.27
CA GLY A 65 -0.02 -1.51 -14.68
C GLY A 65 -0.85 -2.71 -15.12
N ARG A 66 -0.40 -3.93 -14.76
CA ARG A 66 -1.18 -5.16 -15.06
C ARG A 66 -2.56 -5.16 -14.39
N LEU A 67 -2.68 -4.57 -13.20
CA LEU A 67 -3.98 -4.47 -12.52
C LEU A 67 -4.91 -3.48 -13.24
N LEU A 68 -4.39 -2.32 -13.64
CA LEU A 68 -5.13 -1.34 -14.44
C LEU A 68 -5.65 -1.95 -15.75
N GLU A 69 -4.79 -2.63 -16.50
CA GLU A 69 -5.16 -3.33 -17.73
C GLU A 69 -6.27 -4.37 -17.49
N LYS A 70 -6.09 -5.23 -16.48
CA LYS A 70 -7.06 -6.27 -16.15
C LYS A 70 -8.40 -5.70 -15.70
N ARG A 71 -8.38 -4.60 -14.94
CA ARG A 71 -9.58 -3.94 -14.42
C ARG A 71 -10.24 -3.04 -15.48
N LYS A 72 -9.48 -2.56 -16.45
CA LYS A 72 -9.86 -1.56 -17.45
C LYS A 72 -10.17 -0.20 -16.81
N GLY A 73 -9.32 0.24 -15.91
CA GLY A 73 -9.40 1.54 -15.28
C GLY A 73 -8.93 1.59 -13.83
N ASP A 74 -8.99 2.79 -13.28
CA ASP A 74 -8.56 3.15 -11.94
C ASP A 74 -9.36 2.44 -10.84
N GLY A 75 -8.81 2.35 -9.63
CA GLY A 75 -9.54 1.77 -8.50
C GLY A 75 -8.68 1.44 -7.28
N GLY A 76 -9.22 0.64 -6.36
CA GLY A 76 -8.50 0.16 -5.17
C GLY A 76 -7.31 -0.72 -5.53
N TYR A 77 -6.24 -0.61 -4.77
CA TYR A 77 -4.98 -1.33 -5.01
C TYR A 77 -4.57 -2.16 -3.81
N MET A 78 -4.25 -1.52 -2.70
CA MET A 78 -3.79 -2.18 -1.50
C MET A 78 -4.55 -1.74 -0.25
N VAL A 79 -4.62 -2.64 0.71
CA VAL A 79 -5.01 -2.35 2.10
C VAL A 79 -3.87 -2.80 2.99
N ILE A 80 -3.32 -1.87 3.77
CA ILE A 80 -2.16 -2.10 4.64
C ILE A 80 -2.60 -1.99 6.09
N VAL A 81 -2.39 -3.05 6.85
CA VAL A 81 -2.62 -3.06 8.29
C VAL A 81 -1.29 -3.13 9.03
N GLN A 82 -1.18 -2.41 10.13
CA GLN A 82 -0.01 -2.45 11.00
C GLN A 82 -0.27 -3.36 12.19
N VAL A 83 0.74 -4.14 12.52
CA VAL A 83 0.80 -5.00 13.71
C VAL A 83 2.02 -4.67 14.56
N ASP A 84 2.02 -5.11 15.80
CA ASP A 84 3.13 -4.91 16.72
C ASP A 84 4.16 -6.04 16.61
N ASP A 85 3.73 -7.23 16.17
CA ASP A 85 4.57 -8.42 16.00
C ASP A 85 4.20 -9.15 14.70
N LEU A 86 4.98 -8.91 13.64
CA LEU A 86 4.77 -9.53 12.34
C LEU A 86 5.10 -11.03 12.35
N GLU A 87 6.04 -11.45 13.19
CA GLU A 87 6.40 -12.87 13.26
C GLU A 87 5.26 -13.69 13.88
N ALA A 88 4.62 -13.18 14.92
CA ALA A 88 3.43 -13.80 15.49
C ALA A 88 2.30 -13.91 14.44
N GLU A 89 2.12 -12.88 13.60
CA GLU A 89 1.13 -12.93 12.52
C GLU A 89 1.49 -13.95 11.43
N LYS A 90 2.76 -14.07 11.06
CA LYS A 90 3.22 -15.13 10.15
C LYS A 90 2.91 -16.52 10.71
N GLN A 91 3.19 -16.77 11.98
CA GLN A 91 2.89 -18.04 12.65
C GLN A 91 1.38 -18.31 12.70
N ARG A 92 0.56 -17.28 12.89
CA ARG A 92 -0.89 -17.40 12.82
C ARG A 92 -1.36 -17.77 11.42
N LEU A 93 -0.80 -17.13 10.38
CA LEU A 93 -1.14 -17.39 8.98
C LEU A 93 -0.77 -18.81 8.53
N LEU A 94 0.29 -19.42 9.07
CA LEU A 94 0.65 -20.82 8.78
C LEU A 94 -0.47 -21.82 9.13
N LYS A 95 -1.41 -21.44 10.00
CA LYS A 95 -2.59 -22.26 10.35
C LYS A 95 -3.78 -22.03 9.42
N THR A 96 -3.60 -21.25 8.37
CA THR A 96 -4.60 -20.91 7.35
C THR A 96 -4.09 -21.35 5.98
N GLU A 97 -4.95 -21.29 4.98
CA GLU A 97 -4.57 -21.52 3.58
C GLU A 97 -4.10 -20.24 2.86
N ILE A 98 -3.95 -19.12 3.60
CA ILE A 98 -3.57 -17.83 3.04
C ILE A 98 -2.07 -17.79 2.79
N ARG A 99 -1.68 -17.65 1.53
CA ARG A 99 -0.28 -17.62 1.08
C ARG A 99 0.31 -16.23 1.17
N THR A 100 1.57 -16.14 1.59
CA THR A 100 2.40 -14.95 1.46
C THR A 100 3.12 -14.97 0.12
N VAL A 101 3.09 -13.87 -0.64
CA VAL A 101 3.72 -13.75 -1.97
C VAL A 101 4.88 -12.76 -2.01
N PHE A 102 5.04 -11.96 -0.96
CA PHE A 102 6.14 -11.01 -0.83
C PHE A 102 6.49 -10.85 0.65
N SER A 103 7.76 -10.65 0.93
CA SER A 103 8.26 -10.34 2.27
C SER A 103 9.47 -9.42 2.16
N ALA A 104 9.51 -8.38 2.98
CA ALA A 104 10.63 -7.46 3.09
C ALA A 104 10.89 -7.09 4.54
N ASP A 105 12.15 -6.78 4.86
CA ASP A 105 12.57 -6.19 6.13
C ASP A 105 13.70 -5.20 5.85
N THR A 106 13.46 -3.94 6.17
CA THR A 106 14.42 -2.85 5.97
C THR A 106 15.18 -2.51 7.25
N GLY A 107 14.94 -3.22 8.35
CA GLY A 107 15.44 -2.88 9.69
C GLY A 107 14.59 -1.79 10.38
N ARG A 108 13.87 -0.94 9.64
CA ARG A 108 12.95 0.09 10.16
C ARG A 108 11.49 -0.32 10.04
N ALA A 109 11.18 -1.14 9.05
CA ALA A 109 9.86 -1.70 8.81
C ALA A 109 10.01 -3.10 8.21
N ALA A 110 9.07 -3.98 8.51
CA ALA A 110 8.94 -5.27 7.87
C ALA A 110 7.51 -5.43 7.36
N ALA A 111 7.34 -6.11 6.23
CA ALA A 111 6.05 -6.28 5.59
C ALA A 111 5.93 -7.65 4.94
N ILE A 112 4.71 -8.15 4.87
CA ILE A 112 4.31 -9.28 4.02
C ILE A 112 3.10 -8.90 3.20
N HIS A 113 3.07 -9.32 1.93
CA HIS A 113 1.87 -9.22 1.10
C HIS A 113 1.24 -10.59 0.93
N LEU A 114 -0.07 -10.63 1.05
CA LEU A 114 -0.86 -11.85 0.93
C LEU A 114 -1.29 -12.08 -0.52
N HIS A 115 -1.49 -13.34 -0.88
CA HIS A 115 -1.85 -13.70 -2.24
C HIS A 115 -3.26 -13.17 -2.59
N PRO A 116 -3.45 -12.42 -3.69
CA PRO A 116 -4.73 -11.76 -4.00
C PRO A 116 -5.87 -12.70 -4.37
N ARG A 117 -5.60 -13.99 -4.61
CA ARG A 117 -6.65 -15.01 -4.77
C ARG A 117 -7.16 -15.53 -3.43
N ASP A 118 -6.34 -15.45 -2.38
CA ASP A 118 -6.69 -15.93 -1.05
C ASP A 118 -7.38 -14.82 -0.24
N VAL A 119 -7.06 -13.55 -0.55
CA VAL A 119 -7.70 -12.35 0.02
C VAL A 119 -8.21 -11.48 -1.13
N PRO A 120 -9.41 -11.75 -1.65
CA PRO A 120 -9.93 -11.04 -2.81
C PRO A 120 -10.33 -9.58 -2.49
N GLY A 121 -10.26 -8.73 -3.50
CA GLY A 121 -10.69 -7.33 -3.45
C GLY A 121 -9.55 -6.30 -3.45
N ALA A 122 -8.44 -6.58 -2.78
CA ALA A 122 -7.24 -5.76 -2.78
C ALA A 122 -6.01 -6.60 -2.47
N ILE A 123 -4.82 -6.07 -2.73
CA ILE A 123 -3.60 -6.65 -2.17
C ILE A 123 -3.58 -6.30 -0.68
N ALA A 124 -3.67 -7.29 0.19
CA ALA A 124 -3.56 -7.09 1.62
C ALA A 124 -2.09 -7.17 2.05
N SER A 125 -1.63 -6.17 2.80
CA SER A 125 -0.32 -6.14 3.42
C SER A 125 -0.45 -6.14 4.95
N ILE A 126 0.45 -6.84 5.62
CA ILE A 126 0.61 -6.80 7.07
C ILE A 126 2.01 -6.29 7.35
N ASP A 127 2.09 -5.15 8.01
CA ASP A 127 3.32 -4.40 8.21
C ASP A 127 3.60 -4.20 9.70
N GLN A 128 4.87 -4.22 10.05
CA GLN A 128 5.36 -3.87 11.38
C GLN A 128 6.36 -2.73 11.26
N MET A 129 6.14 -1.64 11.99
CA MET A 129 7.14 -0.59 12.17
C MET A 129 8.11 -0.97 13.29
N LYS A 130 9.33 -0.47 13.23
CA LYS A 130 10.36 -0.71 14.23
C LYS A 130 10.92 0.64 14.72
N PRO A 131 10.53 1.11 15.89
CA PRO A 131 9.62 0.49 16.86
C PRO A 131 8.14 0.50 16.40
N PRO A 132 7.25 -0.33 16.98
CA PRO A 132 5.86 -0.44 16.54
C PRO A 132 5.04 0.87 16.61
N GLU A 133 5.38 1.75 17.55
CA GLU A 133 4.76 3.07 17.73
C GLU A 133 5.30 4.14 16.77
N ALA A 134 6.25 3.81 15.90
CA ALA A 134 6.83 4.77 14.98
C ALA A 134 5.77 5.39 14.05
N TRP A 135 5.83 6.71 13.91
CA TRP A 135 4.91 7.48 13.09
C TRP A 135 5.32 7.56 11.62
N TYR A 136 6.60 7.41 11.31
CA TYR A 136 7.04 7.34 9.92
C TYR A 136 6.44 6.09 9.25
N TRP A 137 5.99 6.24 8.03
CA TRP A 137 5.27 5.17 7.36
C TRP A 137 5.82 4.85 5.98
N ALA A 138 6.11 5.80 5.15
CA ALA A 138 6.62 5.62 3.80
C ALA A 138 8.16 5.73 3.73
#